data_5445a957c1379477712055b168a9474b
#
_entry.id   5445a957c1379477712055b168a9474b
#
_cell.length_a   1.000
_cell.length_b   1.000
_cell.length_c   1.000
_cell.angle_alpha   90.00
_cell.angle_beta   90.00
_cell.angle_gamma   90.00
#
_symmetry.space_group_name_H-M   'P 1'
#
loop_
_entity.id
_entity.type
_entity.pdbx_description
1 polymer ?
#
loop_
_entity_poly.entity_id
_entity_poly.type
_entity_poly.pdbx_seq_one_letter_code
_entity_poly.pdbx_strand_id
1 'polypeptide(L)'
;MKTINIKGKEYVEVNERIKYFRENYDNTAILTYLLSDVDGKCTFKAEILVDGECVAVGHAYEVEGSSFINKTSYIENCETSAIGRALGIFGIGIDTSVASAEEVTNAINNQSKQPETKPNTFEAKNVEWKDQRTYKLGGSGKHANDSWEKLEANYILWLIHKFPNTEWGDTEQGKTRVKCAKNERNYRKKIGRWSEAEEKEFLGE
;
A
#
# COMPACT_ATOMS: atom_id res chain seq x y z
N MET A 1 5.71 6.30 31.89
CA MET A 1 4.66 6.13 30.85
C MET A 1 4.37 4.65 30.67
N LYS A 2 3.12 4.30 30.49
CA LYS A 2 2.70 2.95 30.20
C LYS A 2 3.01 2.62 28.73
N THR A 3 3.48 1.40 28.48
CA THR A 3 3.79 0.92 27.13
C THR A 3 2.93 -0.27 26.77
N ILE A 4 2.78 -0.53 25.47
CA ILE A 4 2.21 -1.77 24.95
C ILE A 4 3.23 -2.48 24.08
N ASN A 5 3.25 -3.82 24.14
CA ASN A 5 4.15 -4.63 23.33
C ASN A 5 3.52 -4.96 21.98
N ILE A 6 4.19 -4.57 20.89
CA ILE A 6 3.77 -4.88 19.53
C ILE A 6 4.92 -5.60 18.83
N LYS A 7 4.74 -6.87 18.51
CA LYS A 7 5.74 -7.71 17.81
C LYS A 7 7.11 -7.70 18.50
N GLY A 8 7.13 -7.73 19.83
CA GLY A 8 8.36 -7.79 20.63
C GLY A 8 9.04 -6.44 20.89
N LYS A 9 8.43 -5.32 20.51
CA LYS A 9 8.90 -3.96 20.82
C LYS A 9 7.87 -3.22 21.63
N GLU A 10 8.36 -2.40 22.58
CA GLU A 10 7.52 -1.55 23.41
C GLU A 10 7.20 -0.24 22.68
N TYR A 11 5.95 0.21 22.77
CA TYR A 11 5.47 1.46 22.20
C TYR A 11 4.62 2.22 23.21
N VAL A 12 4.72 3.54 23.20
CA VAL A 12 3.92 4.43 24.04
C VAL A 12 2.64 4.82 23.30
N GLU A 13 1.50 4.69 23.96
CA GLU A 13 0.21 5.15 23.44
C GLU A 13 0.14 6.68 23.42
N VAL A 14 -0.67 7.25 22.52
CA VAL A 14 -0.80 8.71 22.36
C VAL A 14 -1.36 9.36 23.64
N ASN A 15 -2.33 8.72 24.30
CA ASN A 15 -2.90 9.21 25.57
C ASN A 15 -1.84 9.33 26.66
N GLU A 16 -0.89 8.39 26.77
CA GLU A 16 0.21 8.45 27.73
C GLU A 16 1.19 9.59 27.41
N ARG A 17 1.45 9.85 26.12
CA ARG A 17 2.25 11.01 25.68
C ARG A 17 1.57 12.33 26.06
N ILE A 18 0.26 12.45 25.79
CA ILE A 18 -0.53 13.65 26.13
C ILE A 18 -0.52 13.86 27.65
N LYS A 19 -0.77 12.80 28.43
CA LYS A 19 -0.78 12.86 29.86
C LYS A 19 0.57 13.35 30.40
N TYR A 20 1.67 12.71 29.98
CA TYR A 20 3.01 13.11 30.38
C TYR A 20 3.30 14.56 30.02
N PHE A 21 2.92 15.02 28.84
CA PHE A 21 3.10 16.39 28.41
C PHE A 21 2.38 17.39 29.33
N ARG A 22 1.11 17.12 29.64
CA ARG A 22 0.32 17.97 30.55
C ARG A 22 0.80 17.97 32.00
N GLU A 23 1.40 16.89 32.47
CA GLU A 23 1.89 16.76 33.85
C GLU A 23 3.28 17.38 34.04
N ASN A 24 4.09 17.52 33.00
CA ASN A 24 5.49 17.93 33.10
C ASN A 24 5.82 19.27 32.44
N TYR A 25 4.91 19.87 31.71
CA TYR A 25 5.11 21.16 31.04
C TYR A 25 3.94 22.10 31.34
N ASP A 26 4.24 23.32 31.77
CA ASP A 26 3.26 24.41 31.96
C ASP A 26 3.07 25.21 30.70
N ASN A 27 2.02 26.03 30.65
CA ASN A 27 1.71 26.95 29.53
C ASN A 27 1.72 26.24 28.14
N THR A 28 1.11 25.06 28.06
CA THR A 28 1.14 24.22 26.89
C THR A 28 -0.14 24.24 26.08
N ALA A 29 0.00 24.11 24.74
CA ALA A 29 -1.12 23.85 23.86
C ALA A 29 -0.78 22.75 22.84
N ILE A 30 -1.80 22.01 22.43
CA ILE A 30 -1.78 21.09 21.27
C ILE A 30 -2.82 21.62 20.30
N LEU A 31 -2.38 22.04 19.12
CA LEU A 31 -3.25 22.54 18.06
C LEU A 31 -3.26 21.55 16.93
N THR A 32 -4.43 21.28 16.38
CA THR A 32 -4.62 20.38 15.23
C THR A 32 -5.27 21.11 14.07
N TYR A 33 -4.88 20.74 12.86
CA TYR A 33 -5.36 21.33 11.62
C TYR A 33 -5.67 20.22 10.62
N LEU A 34 -6.91 20.16 10.17
CA LEU A 34 -7.29 19.34 9.01
C LEU A 34 -6.78 20.04 7.76
N LEU A 35 -5.75 19.50 7.11
CA LEU A 35 -5.14 20.07 5.91
C LEU A 35 -5.90 19.71 4.64
N SER A 36 -6.45 18.49 4.60
CA SER A 36 -7.25 18.00 3.49
C SER A 36 -8.13 16.83 3.93
N ASP A 37 -9.30 16.72 3.31
CA ASP A 37 -10.19 15.56 3.34
C ASP A 37 -10.84 15.44 1.95
N VAL A 38 -10.27 14.57 1.11
CA VAL A 38 -10.71 14.40 -0.28
C VAL A 38 -10.70 12.92 -0.62
N ASP A 39 -11.79 12.45 -1.22
CA ASP A 39 -11.95 11.07 -1.68
C ASP A 39 -11.69 10.01 -0.57
N GLY A 40 -12.15 10.30 0.66
CA GLY A 40 -11.96 9.40 1.80
C GLY A 40 -10.50 9.33 2.27
N LYS A 41 -9.69 10.35 1.98
CA LYS A 41 -8.32 10.48 2.46
C LYS A 41 -8.14 11.80 3.17
N CYS A 42 -7.89 11.76 4.47
CA CYS A 42 -7.62 12.94 5.28
C CYS A 42 -6.14 13.08 5.64
N THR A 43 -5.72 14.33 5.85
CA THR A 43 -4.38 14.67 6.32
C THR A 43 -4.50 15.67 7.45
N PHE A 44 -3.85 15.41 8.57
CA PHE A 44 -3.78 16.31 9.72
C PHE A 44 -2.35 16.77 9.98
N LYS A 45 -2.25 17.98 10.50
CA LYS A 45 -1.08 18.56 11.13
C LYS A 45 -1.39 18.78 12.61
N ALA A 46 -0.44 18.45 13.49
CA ALA A 46 -0.48 18.84 14.90
C ALA A 46 0.74 19.69 15.25
N GLU A 47 0.53 20.70 16.07
CA GLU A 47 1.56 21.57 16.64
C GLU A 47 1.57 21.46 18.15
N ILE A 48 2.76 21.34 18.73
CA ILE A 48 2.99 21.39 20.17
C ILE A 48 3.57 22.75 20.51
N LEU A 49 2.90 23.44 21.40
CA LEU A 49 3.31 24.76 21.89
C LEU A 49 3.69 24.69 23.35
N VAL A 50 4.78 25.37 23.71
CA VAL A 50 5.22 25.66 25.07
C VAL A 50 5.51 27.13 25.18
N ASP A 51 4.96 27.82 26.18
CA ASP A 51 5.06 29.29 26.34
C ASP A 51 4.66 30.10 25.09
N GLY A 52 3.72 29.55 24.30
CA GLY A 52 3.23 30.18 23.07
C GLY A 52 4.09 29.93 21.83
N GLU A 53 5.27 29.31 21.98
CA GLU A 53 6.17 28.98 20.87
C GLU A 53 5.90 27.55 20.34
N CYS A 54 5.89 27.38 19.01
CA CYS A 54 5.76 26.06 18.39
C CYS A 54 7.08 25.30 18.47
N VAL A 55 7.12 24.26 19.29
CA VAL A 55 8.34 23.48 19.58
C VAL A 55 8.40 22.15 18.84
N ALA A 56 7.28 21.64 18.32
CA ALA A 56 7.24 20.43 17.48
C ALA A 56 6.02 20.42 16.57
N VAL A 57 6.18 19.75 15.42
CA VAL A 57 5.12 19.55 14.42
C VAL A 57 5.08 18.08 13.99
N GLY A 58 3.87 17.52 13.93
CA GLY A 58 3.62 16.17 13.40
C GLY A 58 2.58 16.21 12.29
N HIS A 59 2.75 15.32 11.31
CA HIS A 59 1.76 15.12 10.24
C HIS A 59 1.37 13.66 10.18
N ALA A 60 0.09 13.40 9.90
CA ALA A 60 -0.43 12.07 9.64
C ALA A 60 -1.42 12.11 8.46
N TYR A 61 -1.62 10.98 7.83
CA TYR A 61 -2.73 10.78 6.90
C TYR A 61 -3.39 9.43 7.15
N GLU A 62 -4.68 9.36 6.91
CA GLU A 62 -5.47 8.13 6.99
C GLU A 62 -6.40 8.01 5.77
N VAL A 63 -6.79 6.78 5.48
CA VAL A 63 -7.70 6.48 4.38
C VAL A 63 -8.93 5.76 4.94
N GLU A 64 -10.12 6.23 4.59
CA GLU A 64 -11.40 5.61 4.96
C GLU A 64 -11.41 4.14 4.58
N GLY A 65 -11.88 3.28 5.49
CA GLY A 65 -11.95 1.84 5.28
C GLY A 65 -10.62 1.08 5.30
N SER A 66 -9.45 1.77 5.38
CA SER A 66 -8.12 1.13 5.38
C SER A 66 -7.87 0.26 6.61
N SER A 67 -8.53 0.52 7.73
CA SER A 67 -8.46 -0.27 8.97
C SER A 67 -9.84 -0.43 9.59
N PHE A 68 -9.96 -1.26 10.65
CA PHE A 68 -11.25 -1.43 11.33
C PHE A 68 -11.75 -0.09 11.89
N ILE A 69 -10.87 0.69 12.54
CA ILE A 69 -11.20 2.01 13.08
C ILE A 69 -11.48 3.02 11.97
N ASN A 70 -10.76 2.95 10.86
CA ASN A 70 -10.91 3.87 9.73
C ASN A 70 -12.19 3.64 8.90
N LYS A 71 -12.99 2.63 9.22
CA LYS A 71 -14.32 2.46 8.60
C LYS A 71 -15.32 3.53 9.03
N THR A 72 -15.16 4.04 10.24
CA THR A 72 -16.12 4.96 10.86
C THR A 72 -15.47 6.19 11.47
N SER A 73 -14.15 6.18 11.71
CA SER A 73 -13.44 7.19 12.49
C SER A 73 -12.04 7.49 11.93
N TYR A 74 -11.91 7.56 10.60
CA TYR A 74 -10.60 7.80 9.97
C TYR A 74 -10.09 9.23 10.20
N ILE A 75 -10.98 10.20 10.38
CA ILE A 75 -10.64 11.60 10.66
C ILE A 75 -10.05 11.71 12.07
N GLU A 76 -10.77 11.22 13.07
CA GLU A 76 -10.34 11.26 14.49
C GLU A 76 -9.07 10.43 14.70
N ASN A 77 -8.94 9.30 14.01
CA ASN A 77 -7.74 8.47 14.05
C ASN A 77 -6.53 9.19 13.44
N CYS A 78 -6.72 9.92 12.32
CA CYS A 78 -5.70 10.74 11.68
C CYS A 78 -5.22 11.87 12.58
N GLU A 79 -6.15 12.57 13.24
CA GLU A 79 -5.84 13.63 14.21
C GLU A 79 -5.00 13.08 15.37
N THR A 80 -5.43 11.96 15.96
CA THR A 80 -4.70 11.29 17.05
C THR A 80 -3.29 10.88 16.62
N SER A 81 -3.13 10.34 15.42
CA SER A 81 -1.82 9.99 14.87
C SER A 81 -0.91 11.22 14.69
N ALA A 82 -1.45 12.35 14.22
CA ALA A 82 -0.69 13.59 14.08
C ALA A 82 -0.19 14.11 15.44
N ILE A 83 -1.04 14.08 16.49
CA ILE A 83 -0.68 14.45 17.87
C ILE A 83 0.42 13.53 18.38
N GLY A 84 0.27 12.23 18.23
CA GLY A 84 1.24 11.23 18.69
C GLY A 84 2.62 11.46 18.08
N ARG A 85 2.70 11.77 16.79
CA ARG A 85 3.96 12.11 16.10
C ARG A 85 4.56 13.41 16.60
N ALA A 86 3.75 14.47 16.76
CA ALA A 86 4.23 15.76 17.24
C ALA A 86 4.86 15.63 18.65
N LEU A 87 4.19 14.92 19.56
CA LEU A 87 4.71 14.66 20.91
C LEU A 87 5.96 13.76 20.90
N GLY A 88 6.03 12.79 19.99
CA GLY A 88 7.24 11.99 19.75
C GLY A 88 8.41 12.83 19.25
N ILE A 89 8.18 13.75 18.30
CA ILE A 89 9.21 14.69 17.81
C ILE A 89 9.64 15.66 18.93
N PHE A 90 8.73 16.07 19.80
CA PHE A 90 9.06 16.86 20.99
C PHE A 90 9.95 16.11 21.99
N GLY A 91 10.01 14.78 21.92
CA GLY A 91 10.89 13.94 22.74
C GLY A 91 10.15 13.04 23.74
N ILE A 92 8.82 12.97 23.73
CA ILE A 92 8.07 12.18 24.68
C ILE A 92 7.92 10.74 24.19
N GLY A 93 8.46 9.77 24.96
CA GLY A 93 8.35 8.34 24.68
C GLY A 93 9.13 7.89 23.45
N ILE A 94 10.29 8.52 23.18
CA ILE A 94 11.14 8.22 22.01
C ILE A 94 12.18 7.12 22.26
N ASP A 95 12.29 6.59 23.46
CA ASP A 95 13.29 5.57 23.81
C ASP A 95 13.22 4.33 22.90
N THR A 96 12.05 4.09 22.32
CA THR A 96 11.81 2.95 21.44
C THR A 96 11.46 3.36 20.01
N SER A 97 10.68 4.44 19.83
CA SER A 97 10.22 4.91 18.51
C SER A 97 9.58 6.29 18.59
N VAL A 98 9.76 7.10 17.53
CA VAL A 98 8.97 8.33 17.33
C VAL A 98 7.51 7.98 17.04
N ALA A 99 7.26 6.86 16.32
CA ALA A 99 5.91 6.38 16.07
C ALA A 99 5.23 5.94 17.37
N SER A 100 3.95 6.26 17.52
CA SER A 100 3.13 5.79 18.65
C SER A 100 2.69 4.34 18.45
N ALA A 101 2.14 3.75 19.52
CA ALA A 101 1.57 2.41 19.47
C ALA A 101 0.44 2.30 18.44
N GLU A 102 -0.40 3.34 18.35
CA GLU A 102 -1.51 3.42 17.39
C GLU A 102 -1.01 3.48 15.97
N GLU A 103 0.01 4.32 15.67
CA GLU A 103 0.61 4.40 14.33
C GLU A 103 1.20 3.06 13.89
N VAL A 104 1.93 2.38 14.76
CA VAL A 104 2.52 1.06 14.45
C VAL A 104 1.45 0.01 14.26
N THR A 105 0.43 -0.01 15.09
CA THR A 105 -0.72 -0.93 14.95
C THR A 105 -1.44 -0.69 13.63
N ASN A 106 -1.71 0.58 13.27
CA ASN A 106 -2.32 0.95 12.00
C ASN A 106 -1.43 0.58 10.80
N ALA A 107 -0.13 0.83 10.88
CA ALA A 107 0.82 0.45 9.83
C ALA A 107 0.84 -1.07 9.61
N ILE A 108 0.87 -1.88 10.68
CA ILE A 108 0.80 -3.34 10.62
C ILE A 108 -0.52 -3.80 10.01
N ASN A 109 -1.64 -3.22 10.45
CA ASN A 109 -2.96 -3.54 9.92
C ASN A 109 -3.11 -3.15 8.45
N ASN A 110 -2.52 -2.03 8.04
CA ASN A 110 -2.51 -1.58 6.66
C ASN A 110 -1.58 -2.43 5.79
N GLN A 111 -0.44 -2.88 6.31
CA GLN A 111 0.44 -3.83 5.63
C GLN A 111 -0.20 -5.22 5.50
N SER A 112 -0.95 -5.67 6.50
CA SER A 112 -1.70 -6.94 6.42
C SER A 112 -2.97 -6.86 5.55
N LYS A 113 -3.44 -5.62 5.25
CA LYS A 113 -4.57 -5.34 4.36
C LYS A 113 -4.18 -4.76 3.01
N GLN A 114 -2.94 -4.30 2.84
CA GLN A 114 -2.45 -4.31 1.48
C GLN A 114 -2.71 -5.74 1.02
N PRO A 115 -3.47 -5.93 -0.09
CA PRO A 115 -3.41 -7.22 -0.71
C PRO A 115 -1.92 -7.44 -0.76
N GLU A 116 -1.43 -8.45 -0.02
CA GLU A 116 -0.09 -8.92 -0.29
C GLU A 116 -0.02 -8.81 -1.80
N THR A 117 0.91 -8.03 -2.33
CA THR A 117 1.46 -8.39 -3.61
C THR A 117 2.07 -9.75 -3.33
N LYS A 118 1.19 -10.74 -3.09
CA LYS A 118 1.51 -12.14 -3.25
C LYS A 118 2.18 -12.09 -4.59
N PRO A 119 3.43 -12.48 -4.70
CA PRO A 119 3.96 -12.73 -6.00
C PRO A 119 2.83 -13.53 -6.64
N ASN A 120 2.30 -13.04 -7.76
CA ASN A 120 1.11 -13.57 -8.40
C ASN A 120 1.39 -15.04 -8.72
N THR A 121 1.47 -15.86 -7.67
CA THR A 121 1.46 -17.30 -7.73
C THR A 121 0.02 -17.61 -8.02
N PHE A 122 -0.27 -17.62 -9.34
CA PHE A 122 -1.44 -18.20 -9.90
C PHE A 122 -1.51 -19.65 -9.46
N GLU A 123 -1.94 -19.90 -8.25
CA GLU A 123 -2.55 -21.16 -7.89
C GLU A 123 -3.96 -21.11 -8.47
N ALA A 124 -4.03 -21.35 -9.78
CA ALA A 124 -5.28 -21.50 -10.52
C ALA A 124 -5.96 -22.79 -10.07
N LYS A 125 -6.65 -22.77 -8.94
CA LYS A 125 -7.66 -23.76 -8.60
C LYS A 125 -8.97 -23.31 -9.21
N ASN A 126 -9.29 -23.83 -10.39
CA ASN A 126 -10.63 -23.86 -11.01
C ASN A 126 -11.28 -22.50 -11.39
N VAL A 127 -10.53 -21.44 -11.70
CA VAL A 127 -11.08 -20.20 -12.25
C VAL A 127 -10.85 -20.19 -13.77
N GLU A 128 -11.91 -20.01 -14.55
CA GLU A 128 -11.77 -19.92 -16.01
C GLU A 128 -10.96 -18.68 -16.42
N TRP A 129 -10.18 -18.77 -17.53
CA TRP A 129 -9.34 -17.67 -17.98
C TRP A 129 -10.10 -16.37 -18.21
N LYS A 130 -11.35 -16.42 -18.68
CA LYS A 130 -12.22 -15.24 -18.88
C LYS A 130 -12.32 -14.34 -17.64
N ASP A 131 -12.26 -14.93 -16.44
CA ASP A 131 -12.39 -14.22 -15.17
C ASP A 131 -11.02 -13.73 -14.64
N GLN A 132 -9.94 -14.36 -15.11
CA GLN A 132 -8.56 -14.00 -14.71
C GLN A 132 -7.97 -12.86 -15.55
N ARG A 133 -8.44 -12.64 -16.77
CA ARG A 133 -7.87 -11.66 -17.71
C ARG A 133 -8.02 -10.19 -17.27
N THR A 134 -8.85 -9.90 -16.27
CA THR A 134 -8.99 -8.58 -15.66
C THR A 134 -7.90 -8.28 -14.61
N TYR A 135 -7.15 -9.30 -14.16
CA TYR A 135 -6.08 -9.11 -13.20
C TYR A 135 -4.86 -8.44 -13.83
N LYS A 136 -4.15 -7.63 -13.02
CA LYS A 136 -2.96 -6.91 -13.45
C LYS A 136 -1.77 -7.86 -13.59
N LEU A 137 -0.84 -7.52 -14.51
CA LEU A 137 0.38 -8.30 -14.71
C LEU A 137 1.27 -8.34 -13.47
N GLY A 138 1.30 -7.26 -12.71
CA GLY A 138 2.22 -7.09 -11.59
C GLY A 138 3.69 -6.88 -12.01
N GLY A 139 4.57 -6.71 -11.04
CA GLY A 139 5.99 -6.42 -11.26
C GLY A 139 6.27 -4.92 -11.40
N SER A 140 7.43 -4.55 -11.95
CA SER A 140 7.93 -3.17 -12.05
C SER A 140 8.05 -2.62 -13.48
N GLY A 141 7.61 -3.38 -14.50
CA GLY A 141 7.73 -2.99 -15.90
C GLY A 141 6.62 -2.05 -16.38
N LYS A 142 6.75 -1.54 -17.63
CA LYS A 142 5.80 -0.64 -18.30
C LYS A 142 4.34 -1.09 -18.18
N HIS A 143 4.08 -2.39 -18.24
CA HIS A 143 2.76 -3.01 -18.23
C HIS A 143 2.35 -3.59 -16.87
N ALA A 144 3.07 -3.27 -15.78
CA ALA A 144 2.81 -3.82 -14.44
C ALA A 144 1.39 -3.57 -13.93
N ASN A 145 0.80 -2.44 -14.30
CA ASN A 145 -0.54 -2.03 -13.90
C ASN A 145 -1.63 -2.36 -14.94
N ASP A 146 -1.25 -2.92 -16.08
CA ASP A 146 -2.19 -3.29 -17.13
C ASP A 146 -2.81 -4.66 -16.85
N SER A 147 -4.10 -4.82 -17.13
CA SER A 147 -4.75 -6.12 -17.13
C SER A 147 -4.46 -6.88 -18.42
N TRP A 148 -4.51 -8.21 -18.37
CA TRP A 148 -4.24 -9.07 -19.53
C TRP A 148 -5.09 -8.70 -20.74
N GLU A 149 -6.35 -8.33 -20.53
CA GLU A 149 -7.28 -7.94 -21.60
C GLU A 149 -6.89 -6.64 -22.32
N LYS A 150 -6.09 -5.76 -21.68
CA LYS A 150 -5.66 -4.47 -22.25
C LYS A 150 -4.31 -4.53 -22.96
N LEU A 151 -3.58 -5.64 -22.82
CA LEU A 151 -2.26 -5.77 -23.44
C LEU A 151 -2.35 -5.79 -24.96
N GLU A 152 -1.41 -5.14 -25.62
CA GLU A 152 -1.23 -5.20 -27.07
C GLU A 152 -0.81 -6.61 -27.51
N ALA A 153 -1.22 -7.01 -28.72
CA ALA A 153 -0.89 -8.33 -29.27
C ALA A 153 0.62 -8.57 -29.34
N ASN A 154 1.39 -7.57 -29.77
CA ASN A 154 2.84 -7.65 -29.85
C ASN A 154 3.51 -7.90 -28.48
N TYR A 155 2.98 -7.34 -27.40
CA TYR A 155 3.52 -7.60 -26.07
C TYR A 155 3.19 -9.01 -25.59
N ILE A 156 2.00 -9.52 -25.89
CA ILE A 156 1.62 -10.91 -25.61
C ILE A 156 2.52 -11.88 -26.38
N LEU A 157 2.79 -11.61 -27.67
CA LEU A 157 3.71 -12.40 -28.49
C LEU A 157 5.14 -12.36 -27.95
N TRP A 158 5.60 -11.19 -27.52
CA TRP A 158 6.90 -11.05 -26.88
C TRP A 158 7.01 -11.90 -25.60
N LEU A 159 5.98 -11.88 -24.75
CA LEU A 159 5.90 -12.70 -23.54
C LEU A 159 5.93 -14.21 -23.85
N ILE A 160 5.37 -14.63 -24.97
CA ILE A 160 5.32 -16.05 -25.37
C ILE A 160 6.65 -16.52 -25.97
N HIS A 161 7.27 -15.72 -26.84
CA HIS A 161 8.35 -16.16 -27.70
C HIS A 161 9.75 -15.63 -27.33
N LYS A 162 9.84 -14.41 -26.77
CA LYS A 162 11.13 -13.77 -26.45
C LYS A 162 11.42 -13.71 -24.95
N PHE A 163 10.42 -13.45 -24.12
CA PHE A 163 10.56 -13.37 -22.68
C PHE A 163 11.12 -14.64 -22.02
N PRO A 164 10.78 -15.88 -22.44
CA PRO A 164 11.36 -17.09 -21.86
C PRO A 164 12.90 -17.17 -21.92
N ASN A 165 13.50 -16.49 -22.90
CA ASN A 165 14.95 -16.46 -23.11
C ASN A 165 15.66 -15.34 -22.31
N THR A 166 14.92 -14.63 -21.44
CA THR A 166 15.49 -13.62 -20.55
C THR A 166 15.78 -14.22 -19.18
N GLU A 167 16.66 -13.59 -18.41
CA GLU A 167 16.98 -13.97 -17.04
C GLU A 167 15.73 -14.14 -16.14
N TRP A 168 14.70 -13.33 -16.37
CA TRP A 168 13.43 -13.37 -15.63
C TRP A 168 12.45 -14.43 -16.15
N GLY A 169 12.60 -14.85 -17.40
CA GLY A 169 11.69 -15.81 -18.05
C GLY A 169 11.79 -17.20 -17.48
N ASP A 170 12.96 -17.61 -17.00
CA ASP A 170 13.20 -18.96 -16.44
C ASP A 170 12.76 -19.09 -14.98
N THR A 171 12.40 -18.00 -14.31
CA THR A 171 11.85 -18.04 -12.96
C THR A 171 10.45 -18.66 -12.93
N GLU A 172 10.02 -19.22 -11.79
CA GLU A 172 8.65 -19.74 -11.65
C GLU A 172 7.57 -18.68 -11.94
N GLN A 173 7.83 -17.43 -11.56
CA GLN A 173 6.96 -16.30 -11.89
C GLN A 173 6.97 -16.01 -13.40
N GLY A 174 8.13 -16.10 -14.05
CA GLY A 174 8.27 -15.95 -15.48
C GLY A 174 7.50 -17.01 -16.25
N LYS A 175 7.65 -18.28 -15.89
CA LYS A 175 6.91 -19.42 -16.46
C LYS A 175 5.39 -19.24 -16.34
N THR A 176 4.93 -18.76 -15.18
CA THR A 176 3.52 -18.45 -14.94
C THR A 176 3.05 -17.32 -15.85
N ARG A 177 3.85 -16.27 -16.03
CA ARG A 177 3.54 -15.13 -16.92
C ARG A 177 3.43 -15.58 -18.38
N VAL A 178 4.31 -16.45 -18.85
CA VAL A 178 4.25 -17.07 -20.18
C VAL A 178 2.95 -17.89 -20.35
N LYS A 179 2.58 -18.67 -19.36
CA LYS A 179 1.33 -19.44 -19.37
C LYS A 179 0.11 -18.52 -19.48
N CYS A 180 0.06 -17.44 -18.73
CA CYS A 180 -1.02 -16.45 -18.82
C CYS A 180 -1.08 -15.78 -20.19
N ALA A 181 0.07 -15.41 -20.78
CA ALA A 181 0.13 -14.85 -22.12
C ALA A 181 -0.43 -15.82 -23.18
N LYS A 182 -0.09 -17.11 -23.10
CA LYS A 182 -0.65 -18.16 -23.95
C LYS A 182 -2.16 -18.30 -23.79
N ASN A 183 -2.67 -18.23 -22.56
CA ASN A 183 -4.10 -18.29 -22.27
C ASN A 183 -4.83 -17.08 -22.85
N GLU A 184 -4.27 -15.87 -22.74
CA GLU A 184 -4.88 -14.65 -23.31
C GLU A 184 -4.90 -14.70 -24.84
N ARG A 185 -3.81 -15.11 -25.48
CA ARG A 185 -3.78 -15.33 -26.94
C ARG A 185 -4.87 -16.31 -27.37
N ASN A 186 -4.96 -17.47 -26.73
CA ASN A 186 -5.92 -18.51 -27.09
C ASN A 186 -7.38 -18.04 -26.89
N TYR A 187 -7.64 -17.28 -25.80
CA TYR A 187 -8.95 -16.68 -25.57
C TYR A 187 -9.30 -15.69 -26.66
N ARG A 188 -8.37 -14.79 -27.05
CA ARG A 188 -8.60 -13.81 -28.13
C ARG A 188 -8.83 -14.50 -29.48
N LYS A 189 -8.11 -15.58 -29.78
CA LYS A 189 -8.39 -16.41 -30.99
C LYS A 189 -9.82 -16.96 -30.96
N LYS A 190 -10.26 -17.51 -29.82
CA LYS A 190 -11.60 -18.08 -29.65
C LYS A 190 -12.72 -17.06 -29.85
N ILE A 191 -12.52 -15.80 -29.46
CA ILE A 191 -13.53 -14.72 -29.61
C ILE A 191 -13.32 -13.86 -30.85
N GLY A 192 -12.44 -14.25 -31.79
CA GLY A 192 -12.18 -13.53 -33.05
C GLY A 192 -11.48 -12.17 -32.87
N ARG A 193 -10.76 -11.97 -31.77
CA ARG A 193 -10.01 -10.73 -31.48
C ARG A 193 -8.49 -10.92 -31.56
N TRP A 194 -8.03 -11.85 -32.41
CA TRP A 194 -6.61 -12.13 -32.63
C TRP A 194 -6.30 -12.16 -34.11
N SER A 195 -5.28 -11.42 -34.53
CA SER A 195 -4.81 -11.38 -35.90
C SER A 195 -3.70 -12.42 -36.10
N GLU A 196 -3.95 -13.43 -36.92
CA GLU A 196 -2.93 -14.42 -37.30
C GLU A 196 -1.88 -13.80 -38.24
N ALA A 197 -2.25 -12.76 -39.01
CA ALA A 197 -1.31 -12.03 -39.83
C ALA A 197 -0.27 -11.28 -39.00
N GLU A 198 -0.70 -10.59 -37.93
CA GLU A 198 0.22 -9.93 -36.97
C GLU A 198 1.12 -10.93 -36.26
N GLU A 199 0.60 -12.11 -35.90
CA GLU A 199 1.38 -13.18 -35.29
C GLU A 199 2.49 -13.69 -36.24
N LYS A 200 2.18 -13.91 -37.51
CA LYS A 200 3.16 -14.31 -38.53
C LYS A 200 4.20 -13.23 -38.79
N GLU A 201 3.79 -11.98 -38.94
CA GLU A 201 4.69 -10.84 -39.07
C GLU A 201 5.67 -10.73 -37.89
N PHE A 202 5.18 -10.91 -36.65
CA PHE A 202 6.02 -10.91 -35.49
C PHE A 202 7.05 -12.04 -35.45
N LEU A 203 6.68 -13.21 -35.99
CA LEU A 203 7.55 -14.40 -36.10
C LEU A 203 8.50 -14.34 -37.27
N GLY A 204 8.28 -13.44 -38.24
CA GLY A 204 9.05 -13.34 -39.48
C GLY A 204 8.71 -14.43 -40.50
N GLU A 205 7.46 -14.89 -40.48
CA GLU A 205 6.90 -15.93 -41.36
C GLU A 205 6.10 -15.33 -42.54
#